data_7c56743dff814b367e2b2667c5d4e013
#
_entry.id   7c56743dff814b367e2b2667c5d4e013
#
_cell.length_a   1.000
_cell.length_b   1.000
_cell.length_c   1.000
_cell.angle_alpha   90.00
_cell.angle_beta   90.00
_cell.angle_gamma   90.00
#
_symmetry.space_group_name_H-M   'P 1'
#
loop_
_entity.id
_entity.type
_entity.pdbx_description
1 polymer ?
#
loop_
_entity_poly.entity_id
_entity_poly.type
_entity_poly.pdbx_seq_one_letter_code
_entity_poly.pdbx_strand_id
1 'polypeptide(L)'
;MKITLISNGHELHEKLLKVRISERIPTEYTEGGLVISLAIDGAVGAPESYRIDEKDGAFSVIGADTLGLFFGIGKLLHSAVWQADAMIPVPTAGVVTPHSPVRTLDFPIHFYNWYQNAPTEAVVRYLEDMLLWGYNGVHTGIPSVNAYTLDDDIVVRAAEKARNLFLLAKKYGMKISTGGGSNQGMKSTPHEYDAEMSFNTQLRGDLGRNLCISKPGVLDYLRGLWREKIEKYFKDIEIDYIMCWPYDEGGCGCKDCRPWGARKYGELCKAVRDEYRKYFPNVKVIVSTWGFDAPDDEGEYAGFYRRLHEDLDWVDYLLIDSHHGFPKYPLEHPVIKPIINFPEISMWGLYPWGGFGANPLPERFQRIWDECKHVIFGGMPYSEGLYEDITKVQFAGYYWFPDKHYSEILSEYISYEYDRAVTEDVLTLMRLIEVNHTHIANGEAPELAISDRAAALAEAINSRLPERAKNAWRWRILYIRAILDKKRYDGFDQYLIDHADEPRPIKHFEYYSDHVMLQDEDAQNMMRELQGYFCCSEYNGENHWTLPPVGGTRYEVDVRQK
;
A
#
# COMPACT_ATOMS: atom_id res chain seq x y z
N MET A 1 -23.04 24.57 10.07
CA MET A 1 -21.96 25.58 9.97
C MET A 1 -22.14 26.39 8.69
N LYS A 2 -21.73 27.68 8.65
CA LYS A 2 -21.66 28.47 7.40
C LYS A 2 -20.23 28.68 6.97
N ILE A 3 -19.95 28.52 5.68
CA ILE A 3 -18.62 28.75 5.08
C ILE A 3 -18.75 29.62 3.83
N THR A 4 -17.98 30.70 3.78
CA THR A 4 -17.68 31.44 2.58
C THR A 4 -16.45 30.82 1.93
N LEU A 5 -16.62 30.15 0.80
CA LEU A 5 -15.51 29.51 0.08
C LEU A 5 -15.21 30.28 -1.21
N ILE A 6 -13.95 30.71 -1.35
CA ILE A 6 -13.42 31.46 -2.48
C ILE A 6 -12.42 30.57 -3.22
N SER A 7 -12.85 29.96 -4.31
CA SER A 7 -12.05 28.95 -5.03
C SER A 7 -11.13 29.51 -6.11
N ASN A 8 -11.33 30.75 -6.56
CA ASN A 8 -10.53 31.39 -7.61
C ASN A 8 -10.35 30.53 -8.89
N GLY A 9 -11.37 29.78 -9.27
CA GLY A 9 -11.33 28.88 -10.44
C GLY A 9 -10.76 27.47 -10.16
N HIS A 10 -10.45 27.14 -8.90
CA HIS A 10 -9.96 25.81 -8.52
C HIS A 10 -11.11 24.85 -8.19
N GLU A 11 -12.00 24.60 -9.15
CA GLU A 11 -13.27 23.85 -8.96
C GLU A 11 -13.08 22.43 -8.41
N LEU A 12 -12.05 21.72 -8.86
CA LEU A 12 -11.79 20.35 -8.41
C LEU A 12 -11.38 20.31 -6.93
N HIS A 13 -10.55 21.26 -6.51
CA HIS A 13 -10.12 21.44 -5.12
C HIS A 13 -11.30 21.86 -4.24
N GLU A 14 -12.09 22.82 -4.72
CA GLU A 14 -13.31 23.27 -4.06
C GLU A 14 -14.28 22.12 -3.81
N LYS A 15 -14.54 21.31 -4.85
CA LYS A 15 -15.45 20.17 -4.77
C LYS A 15 -14.98 19.18 -3.70
N LEU A 16 -13.69 18.83 -3.69
CA LEU A 16 -13.15 17.87 -2.73
C LEU A 16 -13.25 18.42 -1.31
N LEU A 17 -12.87 19.67 -1.08
CA LEU A 17 -12.97 20.32 0.23
C LEU A 17 -14.42 20.34 0.74
N LYS A 18 -15.38 20.75 -0.11
CA LYS A 18 -16.81 20.78 0.23
C LYS A 18 -17.33 19.41 0.65
N VAL A 19 -17.00 18.37 -0.11
CA VAL A 19 -17.42 17.00 0.19
C VAL A 19 -16.89 16.57 1.55
N ARG A 20 -15.59 16.76 1.83
CA ARG A 20 -14.95 16.32 3.06
C ARG A 20 -15.48 17.05 4.31
N ILE A 21 -15.77 18.34 4.20
CA ILE A 21 -16.38 19.09 5.30
C ILE A 21 -17.84 18.64 5.53
N SER A 22 -18.63 18.53 4.46
CA SER A 22 -20.06 18.20 4.56
C SER A 22 -20.33 16.78 5.09
N GLU A 23 -19.38 15.85 4.90
CA GLU A 23 -19.44 14.50 5.48
C GLU A 23 -19.29 14.49 7.02
N ARG A 24 -18.70 15.55 7.57
CA ARG A 24 -18.45 15.65 9.01
C ARG A 24 -19.46 16.52 9.74
N ILE A 25 -19.83 17.65 9.12
CA ILE A 25 -20.71 18.65 9.74
C ILE A 25 -21.69 19.14 8.68
N PRO A 26 -23.00 19.24 9.00
CA PRO A 26 -23.95 19.91 8.12
C PRO A 26 -23.48 21.35 7.82
N THR A 27 -23.23 21.64 6.55
CA THR A 27 -22.58 22.89 6.13
C THR A 27 -23.34 23.56 5.00
N GLU A 28 -23.55 24.87 5.15
CA GLU A 28 -24.07 25.76 4.10
C GLU A 28 -22.91 26.56 3.50
N TYR A 29 -22.74 26.50 2.19
CA TYR A 29 -21.74 27.27 1.48
C TYR A 29 -22.37 28.55 0.93
N THR A 30 -22.27 29.63 1.72
CA THR A 30 -22.87 30.94 1.44
C THR A 30 -22.02 32.04 2.11
N GLU A 31 -22.33 33.29 1.83
CA GLU A 31 -21.65 34.41 2.50
C GLU A 31 -21.86 34.38 4.04
N GLY A 32 -20.80 34.72 4.76
CA GLY A 32 -20.74 34.71 6.21
C GLY A 32 -20.11 33.44 6.80
N GLY A 33 -19.89 33.44 8.10
CA GLY A 33 -19.25 32.34 8.82
C GLY A 33 -17.73 32.24 8.56
N LEU A 34 -17.20 31.01 8.57
CA LEU A 34 -15.77 30.76 8.30
C LEU A 34 -15.43 31.08 6.83
N VAL A 35 -14.40 31.90 6.63
CA VAL A 35 -13.92 32.24 5.29
C VAL A 35 -12.71 31.36 4.94
N ILE A 36 -12.76 30.66 3.82
CA ILE A 36 -11.64 29.86 3.29
C ILE A 36 -11.41 30.26 1.83
N SER A 37 -10.19 30.64 1.49
CA SER A 37 -9.78 30.92 0.11
C SER A 37 -8.76 29.89 -0.37
N LEU A 38 -8.86 29.52 -1.65
CA LEU A 38 -7.94 28.58 -2.32
C LEU A 38 -7.15 29.34 -3.40
N ALA A 39 -5.84 29.12 -3.47
CA ALA A 39 -4.98 29.73 -4.48
C ALA A 39 -3.83 28.81 -4.87
N ILE A 40 -3.33 28.99 -6.09
CA ILE A 40 -2.04 28.43 -6.53
C ILE A 40 -1.12 29.60 -6.81
N ASP A 41 0.06 29.58 -6.18
CA ASP A 41 1.11 30.57 -6.35
C ASP A 41 2.49 29.88 -6.31
N GLY A 42 3.15 29.77 -7.46
CA GLY A 42 4.47 29.15 -7.59
C GLY A 42 5.57 29.84 -6.74
N ALA A 43 5.32 31.04 -6.22
CA ALA A 43 6.25 31.74 -5.33
C ALA A 43 6.21 31.20 -3.89
N VAL A 44 5.25 30.33 -3.54
CA VAL A 44 5.16 29.72 -2.20
C VAL A 44 6.40 28.89 -1.86
N GLY A 45 6.92 28.10 -2.80
CA GLY A 45 8.09 27.26 -2.53
C GLY A 45 8.40 26.27 -3.66
N ALA A 46 9.08 25.18 -3.31
CA ALA A 46 9.35 24.09 -4.23
C ALA A 46 8.03 23.43 -4.72
N PRO A 47 8.05 22.66 -5.80
CA PRO A 47 6.87 21.89 -6.24
C PRO A 47 6.24 21.12 -5.09
N GLU A 48 4.90 21.06 -5.11
CA GLU A 48 4.08 20.36 -4.10
C GLU A 48 4.07 21.01 -2.69
N SER A 49 4.77 22.14 -2.50
CA SER A 49 4.70 22.90 -1.25
C SER A 49 3.37 23.59 -1.06
N TYR A 50 3.03 23.85 0.19
CA TYR A 50 1.83 24.63 0.54
C TYR A 50 2.07 25.45 1.82
N ARG A 51 1.17 26.41 2.06
CA ARG A 51 0.99 27.06 3.35
C ARG A 51 -0.48 27.34 3.62
N ILE A 52 -0.82 27.48 4.89
CA ILE A 52 -2.14 27.90 5.35
C ILE A 52 -1.93 29.14 6.19
N ASP A 53 -2.40 30.28 5.69
CA ASP A 53 -2.32 31.57 6.39
C ASP A 53 -3.66 31.86 7.07
N GLU A 54 -3.60 32.52 8.23
CA GLU A 54 -4.78 33.06 8.92
C GLU A 54 -4.61 34.58 9.03
N LYS A 55 -5.66 35.30 8.65
CA LYS A 55 -5.74 36.72 8.83
C LYS A 55 -7.19 37.14 9.15
N ASP A 56 -7.36 37.79 10.28
CA ASP A 56 -8.66 38.30 10.74
C ASP A 56 -9.78 37.24 10.77
N GLY A 57 -9.43 36.01 11.11
CA GLY A 57 -10.34 34.86 11.14
C GLY A 57 -10.65 34.23 9.76
N ALA A 58 -10.04 34.73 8.69
CA ALA A 58 -10.12 34.13 7.35
C ALA A 58 -8.86 33.29 7.08
N PHE A 59 -9.05 32.12 6.47
CA PHE A 59 -7.97 31.19 6.13
C PHE A 59 -7.71 31.16 4.65
N SER A 60 -6.43 31.17 4.26
CA SER A 60 -5.99 31.05 2.88
C SER A 60 -5.13 29.81 2.72
N VAL A 61 -5.56 28.85 1.91
CA VAL A 61 -4.78 27.67 1.53
C VAL A 61 -4.10 27.96 0.19
N ILE A 62 -2.78 28.00 0.19
CA ILE A 62 -1.99 28.39 -0.98
C ILE A 62 -1.02 27.26 -1.30
N GLY A 63 -1.18 26.62 -2.46
CA GLY A 63 -0.27 25.60 -2.98
C GLY A 63 0.72 26.18 -4.00
N ALA A 64 1.94 25.66 -4.07
CA ALA A 64 2.90 26.01 -5.13
C ALA A 64 2.41 25.55 -6.52
N ASP A 65 1.62 24.50 -6.55
CA ASP A 65 1.00 23.90 -7.74
C ASP A 65 -0.30 23.18 -7.37
N THR A 66 -0.87 22.46 -8.34
CA THR A 66 -2.11 21.68 -8.18
C THR A 66 -2.03 20.69 -7.02
N LEU A 67 -0.94 19.91 -6.92
CA LEU A 67 -0.76 18.94 -5.83
C LEU A 67 -0.54 19.66 -4.49
N GLY A 68 0.28 20.70 -4.47
CA GLY A 68 0.50 21.49 -3.26
C GLY A 68 -0.81 22.06 -2.69
N LEU A 69 -1.75 22.47 -3.54
CA LEU A 69 -3.06 22.93 -3.08
C LEU A 69 -3.90 21.78 -2.49
N PHE A 70 -3.89 20.57 -3.09
CA PHE A 70 -4.56 19.40 -2.50
C PHE A 70 -3.95 19.04 -1.14
N PHE A 71 -2.62 19.05 -1.03
CA PHE A 71 -1.93 18.76 0.24
C PHE A 71 -2.24 19.82 1.31
N GLY A 72 -2.31 21.09 0.91
CA GLY A 72 -2.78 22.16 1.79
C GLY A 72 -4.21 21.97 2.27
N ILE A 73 -5.11 21.52 1.40
CA ILE A 73 -6.49 21.16 1.76
C ILE A 73 -6.49 19.97 2.73
N GLY A 74 -5.72 18.92 2.46
CA GLY A 74 -5.56 17.80 3.36
C GLY A 74 -5.11 18.26 4.75
N LYS A 75 -4.07 19.09 4.81
CA LYS A 75 -3.58 19.64 6.09
C LYS A 75 -4.62 20.49 6.80
N LEU A 76 -5.34 21.35 6.09
CA LEU A 76 -6.44 22.15 6.65
C LEU A 76 -7.48 21.27 7.33
N LEU A 77 -7.87 20.16 6.69
CA LEU A 77 -8.87 19.22 7.20
C LEU A 77 -8.34 18.40 8.39
N HIS A 78 -7.13 17.83 8.26
CA HIS A 78 -6.56 16.89 9.23
C HIS A 78 -6.13 17.57 10.53
N SER A 79 -5.60 18.80 10.45
CA SER A 79 -5.18 19.56 11.63
C SER A 79 -6.29 20.35 12.31
N ALA A 80 -7.45 20.51 11.67
CA ALA A 80 -8.57 21.27 12.23
C ALA A 80 -9.09 20.65 13.54
N VAL A 81 -9.53 21.51 14.45
CA VAL A 81 -10.31 21.07 15.62
C VAL A 81 -11.78 20.97 15.21
N TRP A 82 -12.27 19.74 15.16
CA TRP A 82 -13.65 19.43 14.81
C TRP A 82 -14.53 19.41 16.06
N GLN A 83 -15.65 20.12 15.99
CA GLN A 83 -16.70 20.14 17.00
C GLN A 83 -18.01 19.66 16.35
N ALA A 84 -19.06 19.50 17.15
CA ALA A 84 -20.35 19.00 16.65
C ALA A 84 -20.94 19.85 15.50
N ASP A 85 -20.71 21.16 15.54
CA ASP A 85 -21.27 22.13 14.60
C ASP A 85 -20.24 23.13 14.03
N ALA A 86 -18.95 22.93 14.31
CA ALA A 86 -17.88 23.82 13.89
C ALA A 86 -16.61 23.09 13.50
N MET A 87 -15.90 23.67 12.52
CA MET A 87 -14.52 23.36 12.15
C MET A 87 -13.67 24.58 12.48
N ILE A 88 -12.61 24.39 13.24
CA ILE A 88 -11.64 25.44 13.58
C ILE A 88 -10.32 25.07 12.89
N PRO A 89 -10.00 25.66 11.73
CA PRO A 89 -8.75 25.42 11.04
C PRO A 89 -7.53 25.89 11.85
N VAL A 90 -6.37 25.31 11.54
CA VAL A 90 -5.10 25.68 12.16
C VAL A 90 -4.14 26.13 11.05
N PRO A 91 -3.56 27.35 11.14
CA PRO A 91 -2.59 27.81 10.15
C PRO A 91 -1.27 27.03 10.27
N THR A 92 -0.49 26.98 9.20
CA THR A 92 0.87 26.41 9.24
C THR A 92 1.89 27.43 9.76
N ALA A 93 2.96 26.93 10.38
CA ALA A 93 4.07 27.79 10.84
C ALA A 93 4.93 28.37 9.70
N GLY A 94 4.44 28.34 8.47
CA GLY A 94 5.13 28.76 7.25
C GLY A 94 4.88 27.80 6.10
N VAL A 95 5.78 27.81 5.13
CA VAL A 95 5.70 26.89 3.99
C VAL A 95 6.04 25.47 4.43
N VAL A 96 5.20 24.54 4.02
CA VAL A 96 5.41 23.09 4.22
C VAL A 96 5.81 22.48 2.89
N THR A 97 6.94 21.80 2.86
CA THR A 97 7.49 21.15 1.67
C THR A 97 7.70 19.67 1.95
N PRO A 98 7.30 18.76 1.04
CA PRO A 98 7.56 17.34 1.25
C PRO A 98 9.07 17.06 1.20
N HIS A 99 9.56 16.23 2.12
CA HIS A 99 10.96 15.79 2.11
C HIS A 99 11.23 14.86 0.93
N SER A 100 10.38 13.89 0.71
CA SER A 100 10.54 12.86 -0.34
C SER A 100 9.74 13.22 -1.58
N PRO A 101 10.38 13.36 -2.77
CA PRO A 101 9.67 13.76 -3.99
C PRO A 101 8.85 12.64 -4.63
N VAL A 102 9.10 11.36 -4.29
CA VAL A 102 8.31 10.20 -4.75
C VAL A 102 7.54 9.62 -3.57
N ARG A 103 6.23 9.67 -3.65
CA ARG A 103 5.31 9.17 -2.61
C ARG A 103 4.17 8.46 -3.30
N THR A 104 4.45 7.26 -3.78
CA THR A 104 3.54 6.47 -4.61
C THR A 104 2.80 5.46 -3.74
N LEU A 105 1.51 5.28 -4.00
CA LEU A 105 0.74 4.16 -3.45
C LEU A 105 0.73 3.00 -4.42
N ASP A 106 0.94 1.81 -3.91
CA ASP A 106 0.68 0.59 -4.65
C ASP A 106 -0.79 0.21 -4.54
N PHE A 107 -1.45 0.04 -5.70
CA PHE A 107 -2.83 -0.44 -5.84
C PHE A 107 -2.81 -1.75 -6.63
N PRO A 108 -2.34 -2.86 -6.05
CA PRO A 108 -2.24 -4.11 -6.77
C PRO A 108 -3.62 -4.66 -7.12
N ILE A 109 -3.86 -4.90 -8.41
CA ILE A 109 -5.10 -5.48 -8.94
C ILE A 109 -4.89 -6.98 -9.14
N HIS A 110 -4.69 -7.71 -8.03
CA HIS A 110 -4.48 -9.15 -8.03
C HIS A 110 -5.01 -9.79 -6.73
N PHE A 111 -4.96 -11.11 -6.63
CA PHE A 111 -5.33 -11.92 -5.47
C PHE A 111 -6.73 -11.62 -4.92
N TYR A 112 -7.63 -11.09 -5.77
CA TYR A 112 -8.99 -10.73 -5.37
C TYR A 112 -9.06 -9.77 -4.19
N ASN A 113 -8.03 -8.93 -4.03
CA ASN A 113 -7.98 -7.94 -2.97
C ASN A 113 -9.03 -6.83 -3.15
N TRP A 114 -9.08 -5.91 -2.20
CA TRP A 114 -10.07 -4.84 -2.21
C TRP A 114 -9.98 -3.96 -3.48
N TYR A 115 -8.78 -3.61 -3.95
CA TYR A 115 -8.60 -2.76 -5.14
C TYR A 115 -9.13 -3.42 -6.42
N GLN A 116 -9.04 -4.74 -6.50
CA GLN A 116 -9.56 -5.52 -7.62
C GLN A 116 -11.08 -5.60 -7.57
N ASN A 117 -11.68 -5.73 -6.39
CA ASN A 117 -13.08 -6.08 -6.22
C ASN A 117 -13.98 -4.88 -5.91
N ALA A 118 -13.45 -3.83 -5.28
CA ALA A 118 -14.24 -2.66 -4.90
C ALA A 118 -14.86 -1.94 -6.10
N PRO A 119 -16.05 -1.34 -5.94
CA PRO A 119 -16.61 -0.43 -6.91
C PRO A 119 -15.64 0.72 -7.23
N THR A 120 -15.65 1.17 -8.46
CA THR A 120 -14.75 2.25 -8.92
C THR A 120 -14.87 3.49 -8.04
N GLU A 121 -16.07 3.86 -7.62
CA GLU A 121 -16.33 5.02 -6.76
C GLU A 121 -15.68 4.89 -5.39
N ALA A 122 -15.64 3.68 -4.83
CA ALA A 122 -14.96 3.43 -3.55
C ALA A 122 -13.44 3.55 -3.68
N VAL A 123 -12.86 3.04 -4.77
CA VAL A 123 -11.43 3.18 -5.07
C VAL A 123 -11.06 4.65 -5.32
N VAL A 124 -11.90 5.38 -6.06
CA VAL A 124 -11.76 6.83 -6.28
C VAL A 124 -11.73 7.57 -4.95
N ARG A 125 -12.71 7.29 -4.09
CA ARG A 125 -12.81 7.91 -2.78
C ARG A 125 -11.58 7.67 -1.92
N TYR A 126 -11.07 6.44 -1.95
CA TYR A 126 -9.88 6.07 -1.21
C TYR A 126 -8.61 6.73 -1.76
N LEU A 127 -8.49 6.83 -3.08
CA LEU A 127 -7.39 7.57 -3.70
C LEU A 127 -7.40 9.04 -3.29
N GLU A 128 -8.58 9.68 -3.26
CA GLU A 128 -8.72 11.06 -2.79
C GLU A 128 -8.31 11.23 -1.33
N ASP A 129 -8.65 10.27 -0.45
CA ASP A 129 -8.20 10.30 0.94
C ASP A 129 -6.67 10.22 1.02
N MET A 130 -6.04 9.32 0.26
CA MET A 130 -4.59 9.16 0.26
C MET A 130 -3.87 10.36 -0.39
N LEU A 131 -4.46 10.98 -1.41
CA LEU A 131 -3.99 12.26 -1.95
C LEU A 131 -3.96 13.33 -0.85
N LEU A 132 -5.05 13.47 -0.09
CA LEU A 132 -5.12 14.43 1.01
C LEU A 132 -4.14 14.13 2.15
N TRP A 133 -3.77 12.85 2.35
CA TRP A 133 -2.69 12.45 3.26
C TRP A 133 -1.29 12.64 2.69
N GLY A 134 -1.16 13.06 1.43
CA GLY A 134 0.12 13.52 0.89
C GLY A 134 0.80 12.60 -0.11
N TYR A 135 0.14 11.57 -0.60
CA TYR A 135 0.65 10.76 -1.71
C TYR A 135 0.51 11.50 -3.04
N ASN A 136 1.53 11.40 -3.90
CA ASN A 136 1.60 12.10 -5.19
C ASN A 136 1.63 11.18 -6.40
N GLY A 137 1.52 9.88 -6.21
CA GLY A 137 1.53 8.90 -7.29
C GLY A 137 0.77 7.63 -6.95
N VAL A 138 0.46 6.86 -7.99
CA VAL A 138 -0.13 5.53 -7.88
C VAL A 138 0.64 4.54 -8.76
N HIS A 139 0.78 3.32 -8.26
CA HIS A 139 1.29 2.19 -9.00
C HIS A 139 0.21 1.12 -9.14
N THR A 140 0.07 0.54 -10.32
CA THR A 140 -0.65 -0.71 -10.52
C THR A 140 -0.20 -1.40 -11.80
N GLY A 141 -0.32 -2.72 -11.83
CA GLY A 141 -0.06 -3.53 -13.01
C GLY A 141 -1.34 -4.15 -13.57
N ILE A 142 -1.25 -4.69 -14.78
CA ILE A 142 -2.29 -5.56 -15.34
C ILE A 142 -1.78 -7.00 -15.26
N PRO A 143 -2.31 -7.83 -14.34
CA PRO A 143 -1.95 -9.24 -14.26
C PRO A 143 -2.40 -9.97 -15.53
N SER A 144 -1.50 -10.71 -16.16
CA SER A 144 -1.78 -11.47 -17.39
C SER A 144 -1.21 -12.90 -17.36
N VAL A 145 -0.48 -13.24 -16.34
CA VAL A 145 0.21 -14.54 -16.19
C VAL A 145 -0.74 -15.75 -16.22
N ASN A 146 -1.93 -15.59 -15.63
CA ASN A 146 -2.96 -16.64 -15.60
C ASN A 146 -3.91 -16.62 -16.81
N ALA A 147 -3.65 -15.79 -17.81
CA ALA A 147 -4.45 -15.65 -19.01
C ALA A 147 -3.80 -16.34 -20.22
N TYR A 148 -4.59 -16.71 -21.21
CA TYR A 148 -4.14 -17.22 -22.49
C TYR A 148 -3.86 -16.09 -23.48
N THR A 149 -4.64 -15.02 -23.41
CA THR A 149 -4.53 -13.84 -24.27
C THR A 149 -4.79 -12.57 -23.46
N LEU A 150 -4.42 -11.41 -24.01
CA LEU A 150 -4.78 -10.13 -23.40
C LEU A 150 -6.27 -9.79 -23.56
N ASP A 151 -7.04 -10.60 -24.30
CA ASP A 151 -8.49 -10.47 -24.46
C ASP A 151 -9.28 -11.28 -23.43
N ASP A 152 -8.63 -12.07 -22.60
CA ASP A 152 -9.30 -12.84 -21.55
C ASP A 152 -9.97 -11.89 -20.54
N ASP A 153 -11.19 -12.19 -20.12
CA ASP A 153 -12.02 -11.33 -19.26
C ASP A 153 -11.30 -10.82 -18.01
N ILE A 154 -10.46 -11.66 -17.40
CA ILE A 154 -9.70 -11.28 -16.20
C ILE A 154 -8.71 -10.15 -16.51
N VAL A 155 -8.06 -10.18 -17.67
CA VAL A 155 -7.11 -9.15 -18.11
C VAL A 155 -7.85 -7.87 -18.49
N VAL A 156 -8.94 -7.99 -19.25
CA VAL A 156 -9.77 -6.84 -19.69
C VAL A 156 -10.30 -6.07 -18.48
N ARG A 157 -10.90 -6.78 -17.50
CA ARG A 157 -11.43 -6.13 -16.29
C ARG A 157 -10.33 -5.48 -15.44
N ALA A 158 -9.18 -6.13 -15.28
CA ALA A 158 -8.06 -5.52 -14.58
C ALA A 158 -7.52 -4.29 -15.31
N ALA A 159 -7.44 -4.35 -16.64
CA ALA A 159 -7.03 -3.22 -17.47
C ALA A 159 -7.98 -2.02 -17.37
N GLU A 160 -9.29 -2.26 -17.39
CA GLU A 160 -10.30 -1.21 -17.20
C GLU A 160 -10.16 -0.53 -15.84
N LYS A 161 -10.00 -1.30 -14.76
CA LYS A 161 -9.77 -0.74 -13.42
C LYS A 161 -8.47 0.07 -13.36
N ALA A 162 -7.38 -0.45 -13.90
CA ALA A 162 -6.10 0.25 -13.96
C ALA A 162 -6.20 1.56 -14.75
N ARG A 163 -6.86 1.55 -15.92
CA ARG A 163 -7.08 2.75 -16.73
C ARG A 163 -7.88 3.81 -15.97
N ASN A 164 -9.00 3.41 -15.34
CA ASN A 164 -9.81 4.32 -14.56
C ASN A 164 -9.03 4.97 -13.44
N LEU A 165 -8.20 4.19 -12.72
CA LEU A 165 -7.32 4.70 -11.67
C LEU A 165 -6.28 5.69 -12.23
N PHE A 166 -5.64 5.37 -13.36
CA PHE A 166 -4.64 6.22 -13.99
C PHE A 166 -5.23 7.54 -14.50
N LEU A 167 -6.38 7.50 -15.17
CA LEU A 167 -7.05 8.71 -15.66
C LEU A 167 -7.47 9.61 -14.49
N LEU A 168 -7.94 9.01 -13.40
CA LEU A 168 -8.27 9.74 -12.19
C LEU A 168 -7.02 10.36 -11.54
N ALA A 169 -5.96 9.59 -11.37
CA ALA A 169 -4.70 10.09 -10.82
C ALA A 169 -4.17 11.29 -11.62
N LYS A 170 -4.16 11.18 -12.94
CA LYS A 170 -3.78 12.29 -13.84
C LYS A 170 -4.67 13.52 -13.69
N LYS A 171 -5.98 13.33 -13.49
CA LYS A 171 -6.92 14.43 -13.24
C LYS A 171 -6.56 15.22 -11.98
N TYR A 172 -6.03 14.58 -10.97
CA TYR A 172 -5.52 15.22 -9.74
C TYR A 172 -4.08 15.72 -9.86
N GLY A 173 -3.41 15.49 -11.00
CA GLY A 173 -2.01 15.86 -11.20
C GLY A 173 -1.00 14.86 -10.62
N MET A 174 -1.47 13.69 -10.18
CA MET A 174 -0.61 12.63 -9.65
C MET A 174 0.19 11.93 -10.75
N LYS A 175 1.32 11.37 -10.36
CA LYS A 175 2.15 10.51 -11.22
C LYS A 175 1.59 9.10 -11.27
N ILE A 176 1.77 8.43 -12.40
CA ILE A 176 1.38 7.04 -12.55
C ILE A 176 2.57 6.14 -12.88
N SER A 177 2.55 4.97 -12.26
CA SER A 177 3.53 3.92 -12.42
C SER A 177 2.84 2.62 -12.84
N THR A 178 3.45 1.90 -13.75
CA THR A 178 3.00 0.55 -14.13
C THR A 178 4.19 -0.39 -14.29
N GLY A 179 3.90 -1.67 -14.34
CA GLY A 179 4.93 -2.70 -14.48
C GLY A 179 4.51 -4.00 -13.81
N GLY A 180 5.45 -4.73 -13.29
CA GLY A 180 5.25 -6.02 -12.65
C GLY A 180 6.19 -7.07 -13.26
N GLY A 181 5.94 -8.34 -13.03
CA GLY A 181 6.78 -9.45 -13.42
C GLY A 181 7.40 -9.30 -14.81
N SER A 182 8.71 -9.09 -14.85
CA SER A 182 9.38 -8.61 -16.05
C SER A 182 9.56 -9.69 -17.10
N ASN A 183 9.90 -10.92 -16.72
CA ASN A 183 10.08 -12.06 -17.63
C ASN A 183 8.93 -13.07 -17.59
N GLN A 184 7.75 -12.62 -17.16
CA GLN A 184 6.56 -13.46 -17.15
C GLN A 184 5.98 -13.64 -18.56
N GLY A 185 5.62 -14.88 -18.87
CA GLY A 185 4.80 -15.24 -20.00
C GLY A 185 3.32 -15.33 -19.66
N MET A 186 2.54 -15.81 -20.60
CA MET A 186 1.12 -16.15 -20.47
C MET A 186 0.94 -17.67 -20.55
N LYS A 187 -0.23 -18.21 -20.22
CA LYS A 187 -0.51 -19.66 -20.36
C LYS A 187 -0.31 -20.19 -21.78
N SER A 188 -0.52 -19.35 -22.77
CA SER A 188 -0.31 -19.68 -24.20
C SER A 188 1.16 -19.65 -24.64
N THR A 189 2.09 -19.19 -23.79
CA THR A 189 3.50 -19.08 -24.18
C THR A 189 4.10 -20.46 -24.45
N PRO A 190 4.90 -20.65 -25.51
CA PRO A 190 5.56 -21.92 -25.79
C PRO A 190 6.45 -22.42 -24.66
N HIS A 191 6.32 -23.70 -24.28
CA HIS A 191 7.08 -24.30 -23.17
C HIS A 191 8.60 -24.32 -23.41
N GLU A 192 9.05 -24.27 -24.62
CA GLU A 192 10.47 -24.16 -24.95
C GLU A 192 11.12 -22.88 -24.40
N TYR A 193 10.30 -21.86 -24.07
CA TYR A 193 10.76 -20.59 -23.51
C TYR A 193 10.88 -20.60 -22.00
N ASP A 194 10.34 -21.61 -21.30
CA ASP A 194 10.29 -21.67 -19.84
C ASP A 194 11.66 -21.48 -19.20
N ALA A 195 11.71 -20.72 -18.13
CA ALA A 195 12.88 -20.55 -17.28
C ALA A 195 13.18 -21.82 -16.48
N GLU A 196 14.42 -22.01 -16.09
CA GLU A 196 14.76 -22.94 -15.03
C GLU A 196 14.35 -22.35 -13.68
N MET A 197 13.95 -23.20 -12.73
CA MET A 197 13.51 -22.75 -11.41
C MET A 197 14.58 -21.89 -10.73
N SER A 198 14.20 -20.70 -10.31
CA SER A 198 14.97 -19.85 -9.41
C SER A 198 14.67 -20.19 -7.95
N PHE A 199 15.46 -19.65 -7.03
CA PHE A 199 15.22 -19.76 -5.60
C PHE A 199 13.76 -19.43 -5.22
N ASN A 200 13.21 -18.34 -5.74
CA ASN A 200 11.86 -17.92 -5.46
C ASN A 200 10.77 -18.84 -6.01
N THR A 201 10.96 -19.36 -7.21
CA THR A 201 10.02 -20.35 -7.78
C THR A 201 9.98 -21.63 -6.97
N GLN A 202 11.08 -22.02 -6.34
CA GLN A 202 11.10 -23.17 -5.42
C GLN A 202 10.31 -22.95 -4.15
N LEU A 203 10.31 -21.72 -3.62
CA LEU A 203 9.61 -21.40 -2.38
C LEU A 203 8.09 -21.21 -2.58
N ARG A 204 7.69 -20.61 -3.68
CA ARG A 204 6.29 -20.17 -3.90
C ARG A 204 5.48 -21.08 -4.82
N GLY A 205 6.12 -22.04 -5.44
CA GLY A 205 5.48 -22.85 -6.46
C GLY A 205 5.29 -22.08 -7.78
N ASP A 206 4.37 -22.56 -8.60
CA ASP A 206 4.12 -22.03 -9.93
C ASP A 206 3.10 -20.91 -9.90
N LEU A 207 3.53 -19.70 -9.55
CA LEU A 207 2.69 -18.50 -9.58
C LEU A 207 2.52 -17.92 -10.98
N GLY A 208 3.21 -18.48 -11.97
CA GLY A 208 3.18 -18.05 -13.34
C GLY A 208 4.36 -18.60 -14.12
N ARG A 209 4.32 -18.43 -15.44
CA ARG A 209 5.37 -18.94 -16.31
C ARG A 209 6.45 -17.90 -16.51
N ASN A 210 7.62 -18.13 -15.93
CA ASN A 210 8.80 -17.30 -16.17
C ASN A 210 9.55 -17.81 -17.41
N LEU A 211 10.09 -16.89 -18.18
CA LEU A 211 10.74 -17.18 -19.45
C LEU A 211 12.25 -16.92 -19.36
N CYS A 212 13.05 -17.83 -19.90
CA CYS A 212 14.50 -17.69 -19.91
C CYS A 212 14.97 -16.77 -21.05
N ILE A 213 15.35 -15.55 -20.74
CA ILE A 213 15.79 -14.58 -21.76
C ILE A 213 17.14 -14.92 -22.42
N SER A 214 17.85 -15.92 -21.93
CA SER A 214 19.04 -16.45 -22.61
C SER A 214 18.70 -17.40 -23.78
N LYS A 215 17.44 -17.82 -23.89
CA LYS A 215 17.00 -18.65 -25.03
C LYS A 215 16.66 -17.76 -26.22
N PRO A 216 17.00 -18.23 -27.45
CA PRO A 216 16.72 -17.49 -28.68
C PRO A 216 15.23 -17.13 -28.83
N GLY A 217 14.92 -15.89 -29.21
CA GLY A 217 13.56 -15.41 -29.48
C GLY A 217 12.76 -14.99 -28.28
N VAL A 218 13.13 -15.36 -27.05
CA VAL A 218 12.35 -15.07 -25.84
C VAL A 218 12.24 -13.58 -25.59
N LEU A 219 13.33 -12.84 -25.73
CA LEU A 219 13.30 -11.39 -25.47
C LEU A 219 12.43 -10.65 -26.50
N ASP A 220 12.42 -11.09 -27.76
CA ASP A 220 11.54 -10.50 -28.77
C ASP A 220 10.07 -10.87 -28.55
N TYR A 221 9.80 -12.08 -28.07
CA TYR A 221 8.46 -12.49 -27.63
C TYR A 221 7.95 -11.60 -26.50
N LEU A 222 8.74 -11.39 -25.45
CA LEU A 222 8.38 -10.51 -24.33
C LEU A 222 8.12 -9.06 -24.79
N ARG A 223 8.97 -8.52 -25.67
CA ARG A 223 8.75 -7.20 -26.28
C ARG A 223 7.42 -7.13 -27.02
N GLY A 224 7.04 -8.20 -27.71
CA GLY A 224 5.74 -8.33 -28.36
C GLY A 224 4.59 -8.21 -27.37
N LEU A 225 4.66 -8.95 -26.25
CA LEU A 225 3.64 -8.91 -25.19
C LEU A 225 3.52 -7.50 -24.55
N TRP A 226 4.65 -6.86 -24.24
CA TRP A 226 4.61 -5.50 -23.67
C TRP A 226 4.03 -4.49 -24.64
N ARG A 227 4.43 -4.56 -25.91
CA ARG A 227 3.89 -3.71 -26.99
C ARG A 227 2.39 -3.87 -27.12
N GLU A 228 1.90 -5.10 -27.22
CA GLU A 228 0.48 -5.39 -27.34
C GLU A 228 -0.30 -4.84 -26.13
N LYS A 229 0.23 -5.03 -24.90
CA LYS A 229 -0.37 -4.48 -23.67
C LYS A 229 -0.43 -2.94 -23.69
N ILE A 230 0.65 -2.28 -24.12
CA ILE A 230 0.69 -0.81 -24.23
C ILE A 230 -0.32 -0.33 -25.27
N GLU A 231 -0.28 -0.89 -26.49
CA GLU A 231 -1.13 -0.46 -27.60
C GLU A 231 -2.61 -0.67 -27.29
N LYS A 232 -2.93 -1.74 -26.57
CA LYS A 232 -4.30 -2.09 -26.25
C LYS A 232 -4.87 -1.26 -25.08
N TYR A 233 -4.06 -1.02 -24.06
CA TYR A 233 -4.57 -0.51 -22.80
C TYR A 233 -4.04 0.85 -22.36
N PHE A 234 -2.82 1.27 -22.76
CA PHE A 234 -2.16 2.43 -22.17
C PHE A 234 -1.67 3.51 -23.12
N LYS A 235 -1.66 3.28 -24.45
CA LYS A 235 -1.00 4.19 -25.40
C LYS A 235 -1.49 5.65 -25.36
N ASP A 236 -2.70 5.88 -24.87
CA ASP A 236 -3.35 7.18 -24.75
C ASP A 236 -3.20 7.82 -23.36
N ILE A 237 -2.48 7.17 -22.44
CA ILE A 237 -2.25 7.65 -21.07
C ILE A 237 -0.75 7.79 -20.87
N GLU A 238 -0.27 9.02 -20.61
CA GLU A 238 1.15 9.25 -20.34
C GLU A 238 1.59 8.54 -19.04
N ILE A 239 2.45 7.53 -19.17
CA ILE A 239 3.04 6.79 -18.06
C ILE A 239 4.30 7.52 -17.58
N ASP A 240 4.39 7.83 -16.27
CA ASP A 240 5.54 8.52 -15.69
C ASP A 240 6.65 7.57 -15.29
N TYR A 241 6.29 6.38 -14.78
CA TYR A 241 7.24 5.38 -14.31
C TYR A 241 6.91 3.99 -14.83
N ILE A 242 7.95 3.23 -15.19
CA ILE A 242 7.87 1.79 -15.42
C ILE A 242 8.68 1.06 -14.37
N MET A 243 8.08 0.09 -13.68
CA MET A 243 8.73 -0.73 -12.67
C MET A 243 9.11 -2.09 -13.23
N CYS A 244 10.35 -2.50 -13.00
CA CYS A 244 10.86 -3.84 -13.28
C CYS A 244 10.98 -4.63 -11.98
N TRP A 245 10.54 -5.90 -12.00
CA TRP A 245 10.51 -6.78 -10.85
C TRP A 245 11.40 -8.01 -11.07
N PRO A 246 12.32 -8.36 -10.14
CA PRO A 246 13.32 -9.39 -10.41
C PRO A 246 12.84 -10.81 -10.13
N TYR A 247 12.24 -11.02 -8.97
CA TYR A 247 11.86 -12.30 -8.43
C TYR A 247 10.37 -12.36 -8.07
N ASP A 248 9.98 -13.33 -7.26
CA ASP A 248 8.63 -13.71 -6.94
C ASP A 248 7.94 -14.34 -8.15
N GLU A 249 7.46 -13.53 -9.05
CA GLU A 249 6.89 -13.96 -10.32
C GLU A 249 7.86 -13.70 -11.49
N GLY A 250 9.16 -13.78 -11.23
CA GLY A 250 10.23 -13.52 -12.19
C GLY A 250 11.48 -14.35 -11.91
N GLY A 251 12.51 -14.12 -12.73
CA GLY A 251 13.81 -14.75 -12.58
C GLY A 251 14.03 -16.00 -13.45
N CYS A 252 15.26 -16.50 -13.42
CA CYS A 252 15.69 -17.73 -14.09
C CYS A 252 16.92 -18.30 -13.40
N GLY A 253 16.87 -19.59 -13.03
CA GLY A 253 17.95 -20.29 -12.34
C GLY A 253 19.03 -20.91 -13.24
N CYS A 254 18.94 -20.79 -14.57
CA CYS A 254 19.91 -21.40 -15.46
C CYS A 254 21.31 -20.76 -15.33
N LYS A 255 22.34 -21.51 -15.72
CA LYS A 255 23.75 -21.08 -15.63
C LYS A 255 24.08 -19.76 -16.33
N ASP A 256 23.33 -19.38 -17.37
CA ASP A 256 23.53 -18.16 -18.14
C ASP A 256 22.84 -16.95 -17.52
N CYS A 257 21.78 -17.17 -16.71
CA CYS A 257 21.01 -16.13 -16.06
C CYS A 257 21.44 -15.87 -14.61
N ARG A 258 21.84 -16.92 -13.86
CA ARG A 258 22.18 -16.83 -12.43
C ARG A 258 23.61 -16.30 -12.18
N PRO A 259 23.85 -15.45 -11.14
CA PRO A 259 22.85 -14.79 -10.30
C PRO A 259 22.03 -13.80 -11.13
N TRP A 260 20.69 -13.85 -10.97
CA TRP A 260 19.75 -13.15 -11.88
C TRP A 260 19.98 -11.64 -11.91
N GLY A 261 19.98 -10.98 -10.76
CA GLY A 261 20.21 -9.54 -10.64
C GLY A 261 21.59 -9.11 -11.14
N ALA A 262 22.62 -9.89 -10.83
CA ALA A 262 23.98 -9.61 -11.24
C ALA A 262 24.24 -9.81 -12.75
N ARG A 263 23.40 -10.58 -13.45
CA ARG A 263 23.62 -10.92 -14.86
C ARG A 263 22.52 -10.46 -15.80
N LYS A 264 21.43 -11.21 -15.88
CA LYS A 264 20.45 -11.05 -16.98
C LYS A 264 19.30 -10.10 -16.68
N TYR A 265 19.03 -9.82 -15.42
CA TYR A 265 17.97 -8.92 -15.03
C TYR A 265 18.12 -7.50 -15.61
N GLY A 266 19.34 -6.96 -15.60
CA GLY A 266 19.61 -5.65 -16.20
C GLY A 266 19.34 -5.59 -17.71
N GLU A 267 19.62 -6.69 -18.45
CA GLU A 267 19.31 -6.77 -19.89
C GLU A 267 17.78 -6.78 -20.12
N LEU A 268 17.05 -7.49 -19.28
CA LEU A 268 15.59 -7.51 -19.31
C LEU A 268 15.01 -6.13 -19.03
N CYS A 269 15.46 -5.47 -17.96
CA CYS A 269 15.01 -4.11 -17.61
C CYS A 269 15.28 -3.10 -18.73
N LYS A 270 16.44 -3.23 -19.40
CA LYS A 270 16.77 -2.41 -20.57
C LYS A 270 15.79 -2.64 -21.72
N ALA A 271 15.43 -3.90 -21.97
CA ALA A 271 14.47 -4.22 -23.03
C ALA A 271 13.06 -3.67 -22.72
N VAL A 272 12.62 -3.74 -21.45
CA VAL A 272 11.38 -3.11 -20.98
C VAL A 272 11.41 -1.60 -21.23
N ARG A 273 12.46 -0.92 -20.74
CA ARG A 273 12.67 0.51 -20.96
C ARG A 273 12.58 0.88 -22.45
N ASP A 274 13.33 0.18 -23.28
CA ASP A 274 13.45 0.48 -24.72
C ASP A 274 12.11 0.29 -25.44
N GLU A 275 11.26 -0.64 -24.99
CA GLU A 275 9.92 -0.81 -25.56
C GLU A 275 8.97 0.29 -25.10
N TYR A 276 8.94 0.61 -23.79
CA TYR A 276 8.07 1.64 -23.25
C TYR A 276 8.43 3.05 -23.74
N ARG A 277 9.70 3.38 -23.92
CA ARG A 277 10.15 4.68 -24.43
C ARG A 277 9.73 4.97 -25.88
N LYS A 278 9.33 3.98 -26.65
CA LYS A 278 8.74 4.21 -27.97
C LYS A 278 7.40 4.92 -27.90
N TYR A 279 6.66 4.72 -26.82
CA TYR A 279 5.33 5.30 -26.58
C TYR A 279 5.38 6.45 -25.56
N PHE A 280 6.27 6.36 -24.59
CA PHE A 280 6.41 7.30 -23.48
C PHE A 280 7.89 7.75 -23.39
N PRO A 281 8.32 8.70 -24.22
CA PRO A 281 9.75 9.04 -24.33
C PRO A 281 10.41 9.49 -23.03
N ASN A 282 9.60 10.07 -22.11
CA ASN A 282 10.07 10.61 -20.82
C ASN A 282 9.89 9.63 -19.65
N VAL A 283 9.43 8.39 -19.91
CA VAL A 283 9.20 7.42 -18.84
C VAL A 283 10.48 7.12 -18.08
N LYS A 284 10.42 7.19 -16.77
CA LYS A 284 11.51 6.85 -15.87
C LYS A 284 11.43 5.40 -15.44
N VAL A 285 12.58 4.79 -15.21
CA VAL A 285 12.69 3.37 -14.91
C VAL A 285 13.01 3.17 -13.43
N ILE A 286 12.12 2.44 -12.75
CA ILE A 286 12.31 1.95 -11.40
C ILE A 286 12.72 0.49 -11.48
N VAL A 287 13.87 0.13 -10.92
CA VAL A 287 14.36 -1.26 -10.90
C VAL A 287 14.31 -1.76 -9.46
N SER A 288 13.51 -2.79 -9.23
CA SER A 288 13.40 -3.43 -7.93
C SER A 288 14.58 -4.36 -7.66
N THR A 289 15.00 -4.44 -6.41
CA THR A 289 15.98 -5.40 -5.90
C THR A 289 15.35 -6.45 -4.98
N TRP A 290 14.03 -6.63 -5.07
CA TRP A 290 13.30 -7.57 -4.23
C TRP A 290 13.89 -8.98 -4.31
N GLY A 291 14.17 -9.57 -3.15
CA GLY A 291 14.75 -10.90 -3.03
C GLY A 291 16.26 -11.00 -3.28
N PHE A 292 16.98 -9.88 -3.49
CA PHE A 292 18.45 -9.90 -3.69
C PHE A 292 19.23 -10.22 -2.42
N ASP A 293 18.63 -10.10 -1.24
CA ASP A 293 19.16 -10.48 0.06
C ASP A 293 18.66 -11.85 0.55
N ALA A 294 18.09 -12.64 -0.35
CA ALA A 294 17.68 -14.01 -0.02
C ALA A 294 18.88 -14.84 0.52
N PRO A 295 18.64 -15.87 1.35
CA PRO A 295 19.72 -16.65 1.99
C PRO A 295 20.77 -17.22 1.03
N ASP A 296 20.38 -17.43 -0.21
CA ASP A 296 21.25 -17.93 -1.29
C ASP A 296 21.87 -16.79 -2.14
N ASP A 297 21.92 -15.56 -1.59
CA ASP A 297 22.54 -14.44 -2.30
C ASP A 297 23.99 -14.74 -2.68
N GLU A 298 24.17 -15.22 -3.89
CA GLU A 298 25.47 -15.49 -4.50
C GLU A 298 26.10 -14.23 -5.12
N GLY A 299 25.89 -13.07 -4.48
CA GLY A 299 26.40 -11.80 -4.96
C GLY A 299 25.45 -11.05 -5.87
N GLU A 300 24.14 -11.22 -5.70
CA GLU A 300 23.10 -10.49 -6.42
C GLU A 300 23.29 -8.98 -6.27
N TYR A 301 23.29 -8.46 -5.04
CA TYR A 301 23.51 -7.04 -4.78
C TYR A 301 24.87 -6.57 -5.27
N ALA A 302 25.95 -7.25 -4.94
CA ALA A 302 27.30 -6.84 -5.32
C ALA A 302 27.47 -6.80 -6.84
N GLY A 303 26.95 -7.82 -7.55
CA GLY A 303 26.97 -7.87 -8.99
C GLY A 303 26.10 -6.81 -9.65
N PHE A 304 24.90 -6.56 -9.12
CA PHE A 304 23.98 -5.55 -9.62
C PHE A 304 24.53 -4.13 -9.41
N TYR A 305 25.06 -3.82 -8.23
CA TYR A 305 25.68 -2.52 -7.94
C TYR A 305 26.89 -2.24 -8.83
N ARG A 306 27.73 -3.24 -9.10
CA ARG A 306 28.81 -3.10 -10.10
C ARG A 306 28.23 -2.70 -11.46
N ARG A 307 27.18 -3.34 -11.92
CA ARG A 307 26.53 -3.03 -13.20
C ARG A 307 25.87 -1.66 -13.24
N LEU A 308 25.39 -1.14 -12.12
CA LEU A 308 24.90 0.25 -12.04
C LEU A 308 25.99 1.26 -12.37
N HIS A 309 27.26 0.93 -12.15
CA HIS A 309 28.40 1.76 -12.58
C HIS A 309 28.84 1.49 -14.03
N GLU A 310 28.72 0.25 -14.50
CA GLU A 310 29.30 -0.16 -15.78
C GLU A 310 28.34 0.05 -16.97
N ASP A 311 27.09 -0.38 -16.87
CA ASP A 311 26.16 -0.43 -18.00
C ASP A 311 24.68 -0.18 -17.67
N LEU A 312 24.35 0.07 -16.41
CA LEU A 312 22.99 0.39 -15.96
C LEU A 312 22.82 1.85 -15.53
N ASP A 313 23.61 2.76 -16.09
CA ASP A 313 23.58 4.20 -15.82
C ASP A 313 22.23 4.85 -16.14
N TRP A 314 21.46 4.25 -17.03
CA TRP A 314 20.11 4.64 -17.47
C TRP A 314 18.99 4.34 -16.46
N VAL A 315 19.26 3.60 -15.38
CA VAL A 315 18.30 3.37 -14.28
C VAL A 315 18.05 4.68 -13.57
N ASP A 316 16.79 5.06 -13.40
CA ASP A 316 16.43 6.31 -12.72
C ASP A 316 16.32 6.13 -11.20
N TYR A 317 15.71 5.02 -10.76
CA TYR A 317 15.46 4.72 -9.34
C TYR A 317 15.68 3.24 -9.02
N LEU A 318 16.09 2.97 -7.78
CA LEU A 318 16.03 1.63 -7.20
C LEU A 318 14.82 1.52 -6.28
N LEU A 319 14.08 0.42 -6.37
CA LEU A 319 13.05 0.07 -5.41
C LEU A 319 13.62 -1.00 -4.49
N ILE A 320 13.72 -0.70 -3.19
CA ILE A 320 14.32 -1.60 -2.21
C ILE A 320 13.27 -2.05 -1.21
N ASP A 321 13.12 -3.36 -1.11
CA ASP A 321 12.20 -4.02 -0.21
C ASP A 321 12.58 -3.86 1.26
N SER A 322 11.58 -3.84 2.14
CA SER A 322 11.74 -3.76 3.58
C SER A 322 10.82 -4.75 4.32
N HIS A 323 10.71 -5.97 3.81
CA HIS A 323 9.80 -6.98 4.37
C HIS A 323 10.16 -7.39 5.81
N HIS A 324 11.40 -7.78 6.07
CA HIS A 324 11.88 -8.14 7.41
C HIS A 324 12.62 -7.01 8.13
N GLY A 325 13.12 -6.05 7.39
CA GLY A 325 13.92 -4.91 7.74
C GLY A 325 14.53 -4.37 6.46
N PHE A 326 15.23 -3.25 6.51
CA PHE A 326 15.88 -2.74 5.30
C PHE A 326 17.15 -3.56 5.00
N PRO A 327 17.42 -3.97 3.75
CA PRO A 327 18.59 -4.77 3.39
C PRO A 327 19.90 -4.08 3.79
N LYS A 328 20.85 -4.84 4.33
CA LYS A 328 22.13 -4.31 4.80
C LYS A 328 23.00 -3.77 3.68
N TYR A 329 23.01 -4.44 2.52
CA TYR A 329 23.91 -4.08 1.43
C TYR A 329 23.73 -2.61 0.98
N PRO A 330 22.52 -2.10 0.70
CA PRO A 330 22.30 -0.69 0.38
C PRO A 330 22.65 0.29 1.51
N LEU A 331 22.61 -0.14 2.78
CA LEU A 331 22.99 0.70 3.91
C LEU A 331 24.51 0.82 4.06
N GLU A 332 25.25 -0.24 3.73
CA GLU A 332 26.71 -0.33 3.90
C GLU A 332 27.50 0.16 2.67
N HIS A 333 26.81 0.46 1.56
CA HIS A 333 27.43 0.88 0.31
C HIS A 333 26.92 2.26 -0.14
N PRO A 334 27.71 3.03 -0.91
CA PRO A 334 27.28 4.33 -1.40
C PRO A 334 25.98 4.27 -2.20
N VAL A 335 25.08 5.23 -1.98
CA VAL A 335 23.86 5.40 -2.77
C VAL A 335 24.24 5.83 -4.20
N ILE A 336 24.04 4.95 -5.17
CA ILE A 336 24.40 5.19 -6.59
C ILE A 336 23.21 5.82 -7.33
N LYS A 337 22.00 5.39 -6.98
CA LYS A 337 20.73 5.85 -7.57
C LYS A 337 19.75 6.20 -6.45
N PRO A 338 18.85 7.16 -6.67
CA PRO A 338 17.81 7.48 -5.69
C PRO A 338 17.01 6.23 -5.32
N ILE A 339 16.83 6.00 -4.01
CA ILE A 339 16.18 4.80 -3.49
C ILE A 339 14.72 5.12 -3.13
N ILE A 340 13.81 4.33 -3.67
CA ILE A 340 12.41 4.26 -3.27
C ILE A 340 12.27 3.07 -2.33
N ASN A 341 11.87 3.32 -1.08
CA ASN A 341 11.64 2.22 -0.17
C ASN A 341 10.29 1.55 -0.45
N PHE A 342 10.27 0.22 -0.34
CA PHE A 342 9.08 -0.61 -0.57
C PHE A 342 8.76 -1.41 0.70
N PRO A 343 8.26 -0.74 1.75
CA PRO A 343 7.89 -1.45 2.96
C PRO A 343 6.68 -2.33 2.69
N GLU A 344 6.83 -3.61 3.00
CA GLU A 344 5.73 -4.54 2.95
C GLU A 344 4.90 -4.37 4.23
N ILE A 345 3.74 -3.72 4.10
CA ILE A 345 2.90 -3.32 5.23
C ILE A 345 1.69 -4.22 5.45
N SER A 346 1.42 -5.17 4.54
CA SER A 346 0.23 -6.03 4.61
C SER A 346 0.55 -7.46 5.04
N MET A 347 1.73 -8.01 4.72
CA MET A 347 1.96 -9.44 4.80
C MET A 347 2.89 -9.89 5.92
N TRP A 348 3.60 -9.00 6.59
CA TRP A 348 4.47 -9.42 7.70
C TRP A 348 3.65 -10.01 8.85
N GLY A 349 4.05 -11.18 9.31
CA GLY A 349 3.22 -11.95 10.23
C GLY A 349 1.86 -12.27 9.62
N LEU A 350 1.88 -12.71 8.36
CA LEU A 350 0.74 -12.83 7.45
C LEU A 350 -0.50 -13.42 8.11
N TYR A 351 -0.32 -14.54 8.77
CA TYR A 351 -1.41 -15.23 9.41
C TYR A 351 -1.53 -14.81 10.88
N PRO A 352 -2.72 -14.62 11.41
CA PRO A 352 -4.03 -14.76 10.74
C PRO A 352 -4.52 -13.50 10.00
N TRP A 353 -3.86 -12.36 10.20
CA TRP A 353 -4.43 -11.06 9.87
C TRP A 353 -3.96 -10.47 8.54
N GLY A 354 -2.94 -11.03 7.92
CA GLY A 354 -2.47 -10.55 6.63
C GLY A 354 -3.56 -10.62 5.56
N GLY A 355 -3.99 -9.44 5.09
CA GLY A 355 -5.06 -9.30 4.10
C GLY A 355 -6.49 -9.37 4.63
N PHE A 356 -6.72 -9.62 5.94
CA PHE A 356 -8.07 -9.82 6.50
C PHE A 356 -8.40 -8.95 7.71
N GLY A 357 -7.47 -8.19 8.22
CA GLY A 357 -7.69 -7.35 9.38
C GLY A 357 -6.64 -6.28 9.53
N ALA A 358 -6.89 -5.31 10.40
CA ALA A 358 -5.92 -4.26 10.66
C ALA A 358 -4.63 -4.84 11.23
N ASN A 359 -3.50 -4.46 10.66
CA ASN A 359 -2.15 -4.74 11.13
C ASN A 359 -1.45 -3.45 11.55
N PRO A 360 -1.86 -2.81 12.67
CA PRO A 360 -1.21 -1.62 13.16
C PRO A 360 0.09 -2.01 13.84
N LEU A 361 1.23 -1.78 13.19
CA LEU A 361 2.56 -2.13 13.66
C LEU A 361 3.44 -0.87 13.74
N PRO A 362 3.02 0.17 14.52
CA PRO A 362 3.65 1.48 14.47
C PRO A 362 5.11 1.49 14.92
N GLU A 363 5.49 0.69 15.93
CA GLU A 363 6.86 0.62 16.43
C GLU A 363 7.78 -0.13 15.45
N ARG A 364 7.30 -1.21 14.85
CA ARG A 364 8.02 -1.93 13.79
C ARG A 364 8.35 -1.01 12.62
N PHE A 365 7.37 -0.28 12.11
CA PHE A 365 7.58 0.58 10.95
C PHE A 365 8.37 1.84 11.27
N GLN A 366 8.30 2.35 12.51
CA GLN A 366 9.22 3.38 12.98
C GLN A 366 10.68 2.88 12.95
N ARG A 367 10.93 1.68 13.47
CA ARG A 367 12.28 1.09 13.47
C ARG A 367 12.81 0.91 12.05
N ILE A 368 12.00 0.34 11.14
CA ILE A 368 12.40 0.18 9.73
C ILE A 368 12.70 1.55 9.09
N TRP A 369 11.87 2.56 9.37
CA TRP A 369 12.11 3.91 8.85
C TRP A 369 13.40 4.50 9.40
N ASP A 370 13.65 4.40 10.68
CA ASP A 370 14.87 4.93 11.31
C ASP A 370 16.15 4.28 10.78
N GLU A 371 16.08 2.99 10.41
CA GLU A 371 17.19 2.28 9.78
C GLU A 371 17.55 2.84 8.40
N CYS A 372 16.57 3.25 7.59
CA CYS A 372 16.79 3.57 6.18
C CYS A 372 16.55 5.04 5.79
N LYS A 373 15.90 5.88 6.61
CA LYS A 373 15.48 7.25 6.24
C LYS A 373 16.59 8.11 5.65
N HIS A 374 17.84 7.88 6.05
CA HIS A 374 19.00 8.65 5.61
C HIS A 374 19.47 8.33 4.18
N VAL A 375 19.00 7.22 3.59
CA VAL A 375 19.31 6.82 2.20
C VAL A 375 18.07 6.89 1.29
N ILE A 376 16.89 7.15 1.85
CA ILE A 376 15.62 7.11 1.12
C ILE A 376 15.36 8.46 0.41
N PHE A 377 15.02 8.35 -0.87
CA PHE A 377 14.56 9.46 -1.72
C PHE A 377 13.03 9.51 -1.83
N GLY A 378 12.36 8.37 -1.67
CA GLY A 378 10.91 8.26 -1.78
C GLY A 378 10.39 6.93 -1.29
N GLY A 379 9.10 6.68 -1.46
CA GLY A 379 8.51 5.42 -1.05
C GLY A 379 7.30 4.97 -1.84
N MET A 380 7.07 3.66 -1.77
CA MET A 380 5.95 2.95 -2.36
C MET A 380 5.53 1.82 -1.40
N PRO A 381 4.78 2.11 -0.32
CA PRO A 381 4.32 1.08 0.59
C PRO A 381 3.42 0.07 -0.12
N TYR A 382 3.74 -1.22 0.03
CA TYR A 382 2.94 -2.29 -0.52
C TYR A 382 1.77 -2.63 0.40
N SER A 383 0.56 -2.55 -0.11
CA SER A 383 -0.66 -2.85 0.61
C SER A 383 -1.71 -3.45 -0.31
N GLU A 384 -2.50 -4.38 0.20
CA GLU A 384 -3.49 -5.09 -0.61
C GLU A 384 -4.92 -4.64 -0.36
N GLY A 385 -5.13 -3.54 0.32
CA GLY A 385 -6.47 -3.03 0.53
C GLY A 385 -6.58 -1.92 1.57
N LEU A 386 -7.67 -1.96 2.34
CA LEU A 386 -8.00 -0.94 3.32
C LEU A 386 -7.38 -1.19 4.71
N TYR A 387 -7.04 -2.43 5.00
CA TYR A 387 -6.67 -2.83 6.37
C TYR A 387 -5.41 -2.16 6.89
N GLU A 388 -4.49 -1.76 5.99
CA GLU A 388 -3.25 -1.06 6.30
C GLU A 388 -3.35 0.47 6.19
N ASP A 389 -4.55 1.03 6.22
CA ASP A 389 -4.81 2.48 6.11
C ASP A 389 -3.97 3.31 7.10
N ILE A 390 -3.94 2.88 8.36
CA ILE A 390 -3.13 3.49 9.44
C ILE A 390 -1.65 3.55 9.04
N THR A 391 -1.11 2.45 8.54
CA THR A 391 0.31 2.33 8.19
C THR A 391 0.65 3.13 6.93
N LYS A 392 -0.28 3.22 5.96
CA LYS A 392 -0.11 4.12 4.81
C LYS A 392 0.03 5.57 5.25
N VAL A 393 -0.82 6.02 6.18
CA VAL A 393 -0.72 7.39 6.72
C VAL A 393 0.58 7.58 7.51
N GLN A 394 1.02 6.58 8.27
CA GLN A 394 2.31 6.63 8.96
C GLN A 394 3.47 6.84 7.98
N PHE A 395 3.54 6.09 6.89
CA PHE A 395 4.57 6.27 5.86
C PHE A 395 4.42 7.59 5.10
N ALA A 396 3.20 8.02 4.79
CA ALA A 396 2.98 9.36 4.22
C ALA A 396 3.62 10.43 5.12
N GLY A 397 3.37 10.35 6.43
CA GLY A 397 3.97 11.27 7.41
C GLY A 397 5.50 11.25 7.41
N TYR A 398 6.13 10.09 7.29
CA TYR A 398 7.58 9.98 7.18
C TYR A 398 8.15 10.59 5.90
N TYR A 399 7.46 10.43 4.77
CA TYR A 399 7.89 11.04 3.50
C TYR A 399 7.76 12.56 3.47
N TRP A 400 6.89 13.11 4.31
CA TRP A 400 6.78 14.56 4.51
C TRP A 400 7.75 15.08 5.56
N PHE A 401 7.89 14.36 6.69
CA PHE A 401 8.58 14.78 7.90
C PHE A 401 9.43 13.64 8.45
N PRO A 402 10.63 13.39 7.92
CA PRO A 402 11.40 12.17 8.19
C PRO A 402 11.81 11.97 9.65
N ASP A 403 11.83 13.07 10.42
CA ASP A 403 12.25 13.05 11.82
C ASP A 403 11.08 12.99 12.82
N LYS A 404 9.83 13.01 12.31
CA LYS A 404 8.67 12.83 13.19
C LYS A 404 8.56 11.39 13.66
N HIS A 405 8.20 11.24 14.93
CA HIS A 405 7.86 9.95 15.49
C HIS A 405 6.44 9.54 15.06
N TYR A 406 6.19 8.22 14.93
CA TYR A 406 4.88 7.71 14.51
C TYR A 406 3.73 8.24 15.36
N SER A 407 3.95 8.42 16.66
CA SER A 407 2.90 8.91 17.57
C SER A 407 2.41 10.31 17.20
N GLU A 408 3.30 11.19 16.71
CA GLU A 408 2.90 12.52 16.25
C GLU A 408 2.07 12.44 14.96
N ILE A 409 2.51 11.59 14.01
CA ILE A 409 1.81 11.38 12.73
C ILE A 409 0.43 10.77 12.97
N LEU A 410 0.39 9.69 13.74
CA LEU A 410 -0.86 8.96 14.00
C LEU A 410 -1.80 9.71 14.94
N SER A 411 -1.31 10.63 15.78
CA SER A 411 -2.17 11.51 16.56
C SER A 411 -3.04 12.41 15.68
N GLU A 412 -2.48 12.92 14.57
CA GLU A 412 -3.24 13.70 13.59
C GLU A 412 -4.30 12.82 12.90
N TYR A 413 -3.91 11.61 12.48
CA TYR A 413 -4.83 10.64 11.88
C TYR A 413 -5.98 10.28 12.82
N ILE A 414 -5.68 9.91 14.07
CA ILE A 414 -6.68 9.50 15.05
C ILE A 414 -7.61 10.66 15.37
N SER A 415 -7.06 11.86 15.55
CA SER A 415 -7.87 13.06 15.84
C SER A 415 -8.83 13.38 14.69
N TYR A 416 -8.41 13.14 13.44
CA TYR A 416 -9.23 13.37 12.28
C TYR A 416 -10.21 12.22 12.02
N GLU A 417 -9.77 10.99 11.94
CA GLU A 417 -10.62 9.87 11.53
C GLU A 417 -11.55 9.38 12.65
N TYR A 418 -11.09 9.41 13.89
CA TYR A 418 -11.85 8.93 15.03
C TYR A 418 -12.34 10.10 15.88
N ASP A 419 -11.59 10.49 16.89
CA ASP A 419 -11.85 11.65 17.74
C ASP A 419 -10.58 12.02 18.52
N ARG A 420 -10.36 13.31 18.73
CA ARG A 420 -9.22 13.82 19.48
C ARG A 420 -9.20 13.32 20.94
N ALA A 421 -10.37 13.10 21.54
CA ALA A 421 -10.50 12.68 22.93
C ALA A 421 -10.02 11.24 23.19
N VAL A 422 -9.81 10.43 22.14
CA VAL A 422 -9.37 9.03 22.27
C VAL A 422 -7.95 8.80 21.74
N THR A 423 -7.21 9.85 21.37
CA THR A 423 -5.91 9.73 20.69
C THR A 423 -4.93 8.85 21.44
N GLU A 424 -4.66 9.12 22.72
CA GLU A 424 -3.71 8.35 23.53
C GLU A 424 -4.15 6.89 23.74
N ASP A 425 -5.45 6.67 23.89
CA ASP A 425 -6.00 5.34 24.07
C ASP A 425 -5.86 4.51 22.80
N VAL A 426 -6.11 5.09 21.62
CA VAL A 426 -5.95 4.40 20.33
C VAL A 426 -4.48 4.11 20.05
N LEU A 427 -3.55 5.02 20.31
CA LEU A 427 -2.11 4.75 20.22
C LEU A 427 -1.70 3.60 21.15
N THR A 428 -2.26 3.54 22.35
CA THR A 428 -2.02 2.44 23.28
C THR A 428 -2.61 1.13 22.77
N LEU A 429 -3.83 1.16 22.21
CA LEU A 429 -4.47 -0.02 21.62
C LEU A 429 -3.61 -0.60 20.48
N MET A 430 -3.11 0.24 19.57
CA MET A 430 -2.24 -0.19 18.49
C MET A 430 -0.98 -0.91 19.00
N ARG A 431 -0.32 -0.35 20.02
CA ARG A 431 0.86 -0.99 20.65
C ARG A 431 0.54 -2.33 21.29
N LEU A 432 -0.60 -2.45 21.97
CA LEU A 432 -1.03 -3.72 22.56
C LEU A 432 -1.26 -4.79 21.49
N ILE A 433 -1.89 -4.43 20.37
CA ILE A 433 -2.08 -5.34 19.24
C ILE A 433 -0.72 -5.73 18.64
N GLU A 434 0.20 -4.79 18.46
CA GLU A 434 1.53 -5.03 17.89
C GLU A 434 2.36 -6.02 18.71
N VAL A 435 2.28 -5.98 20.04
CA VAL A 435 3.02 -6.92 20.90
C VAL A 435 2.66 -8.36 20.58
N ASN A 436 1.39 -8.73 20.65
CA ASN A 436 0.97 -10.10 20.38
C ASN A 436 1.15 -10.49 18.91
N HIS A 437 0.93 -9.55 17.97
CA HIS A 437 1.24 -9.80 16.57
C HIS A 437 2.72 -10.13 16.35
N THR A 438 3.61 -9.39 17.02
CA THR A 438 5.07 -9.63 16.94
C THR A 438 5.46 -10.97 17.54
N HIS A 439 4.91 -11.35 18.70
CA HIS A 439 5.14 -12.65 19.31
C HIS A 439 4.79 -13.78 18.33
N ILE A 440 3.57 -13.78 17.81
CA ILE A 440 3.11 -14.80 16.86
C ILE A 440 3.97 -14.82 15.59
N ALA A 441 4.29 -13.66 15.02
CA ALA A 441 5.14 -13.57 13.83
C ALA A 441 6.54 -14.16 14.04
N ASN A 442 7.07 -14.07 15.27
CA ASN A 442 8.34 -14.65 15.66
C ASN A 442 8.21 -16.12 16.10
N GLY A 443 7.03 -16.71 16.12
CA GLY A 443 6.78 -18.05 16.63
C GLY A 443 6.78 -18.14 18.17
N GLU A 444 6.50 -17.03 18.83
CA GLU A 444 6.38 -16.91 20.28
C GLU A 444 4.90 -16.96 20.71
N ALA A 445 4.68 -17.37 21.97
CA ALA A 445 3.33 -17.42 22.52
C ALA A 445 2.71 -16.01 22.69
N PRO A 446 1.42 -15.83 22.39
CA PRO A 446 0.73 -14.59 22.70
C PRO A 446 0.56 -14.42 24.20
N GLU A 447 0.54 -13.18 24.68
CA GLU A 447 0.24 -12.86 26.06
C GLU A 447 -1.26 -12.58 26.24
N LEU A 448 -1.99 -13.46 26.93
CA LEU A 448 -3.44 -13.34 27.11
C LEU A 448 -3.86 -12.05 27.81
N ALA A 449 -3.10 -11.63 28.84
CA ALA A 449 -3.37 -10.37 29.55
C ALA A 449 -3.27 -9.14 28.63
N ILE A 450 -2.47 -9.18 27.58
CA ILE A 450 -2.33 -8.10 26.60
C ILE A 450 -3.55 -8.08 25.70
N SER A 451 -4.02 -9.23 25.20
CA SER A 451 -5.24 -9.29 24.37
C SER A 451 -6.50 -8.90 25.17
N ASP A 452 -6.62 -9.31 26.43
CA ASP A 452 -7.69 -8.88 27.33
C ASP A 452 -7.72 -7.37 27.51
N ARG A 453 -6.55 -6.78 27.76
CA ARG A 453 -6.41 -5.33 27.91
C ARG A 453 -6.72 -4.60 26.60
N ALA A 454 -6.29 -5.11 25.47
CA ALA A 454 -6.56 -4.52 24.16
C ALA A 454 -8.07 -4.53 23.86
N ALA A 455 -8.75 -5.65 24.09
CA ALA A 455 -10.19 -5.76 23.89
C ALA A 455 -10.98 -4.81 24.82
N ALA A 456 -10.66 -4.80 26.12
CA ALA A 456 -11.31 -3.89 27.08
C ALA A 456 -11.09 -2.41 26.71
N LEU A 457 -9.89 -2.05 26.25
CA LEU A 457 -9.58 -0.71 25.79
C LEU A 457 -10.36 -0.35 24.52
N ALA A 458 -10.45 -1.27 23.56
CA ALA A 458 -11.23 -1.07 22.34
C ALA A 458 -12.72 -0.85 22.63
N GLU A 459 -13.31 -1.58 23.58
CA GLU A 459 -14.69 -1.37 24.04
C GLU A 459 -14.86 0.00 24.70
N ALA A 460 -13.93 0.40 25.55
CA ALA A 460 -13.95 1.71 26.22
C ALA A 460 -13.85 2.86 25.21
N ILE A 461 -12.98 2.75 24.21
CA ILE A 461 -12.87 3.71 23.11
C ILE A 461 -14.17 3.75 22.32
N ASN A 462 -14.69 2.59 21.91
CA ASN A 462 -15.92 2.47 21.11
C ASN A 462 -17.12 3.15 21.81
N SER A 463 -17.21 3.07 23.13
CA SER A 463 -18.28 3.72 23.90
C SER A 463 -18.21 5.25 23.90
N ARG A 464 -17.03 5.83 23.67
CA ARG A 464 -16.76 7.27 23.70
C ARG A 464 -16.74 7.92 22.32
N LEU A 465 -16.62 7.12 21.26
CA LEU A 465 -16.58 7.64 19.90
C LEU A 465 -17.94 8.23 19.47
N PRO A 466 -17.93 9.33 18.71
CA PRO A 466 -19.15 9.82 18.06
C PRO A 466 -19.63 8.78 17.02
N GLU A 467 -20.95 8.71 16.79
CA GLU A 467 -21.57 7.70 15.92
C GLU A 467 -20.93 7.65 14.51
N ARG A 468 -20.53 8.80 13.97
CA ARG A 468 -19.82 8.85 12.68
C ARG A 468 -18.54 8.00 12.70
N ALA A 469 -17.71 8.18 13.71
CA ALA A 469 -16.43 7.47 13.81
C ALA A 469 -16.63 6.00 14.20
N LYS A 470 -17.54 5.75 15.13
CA LYS A 470 -17.88 4.41 15.63
C LYS A 470 -18.33 3.47 14.50
N ASN A 471 -19.09 4.00 13.53
CA ASN A 471 -19.62 3.23 12.40
C ASN A 471 -18.71 3.29 11.15
N ALA A 472 -17.60 4.06 11.20
CA ALA A 472 -16.66 4.13 10.09
C ALA A 472 -15.82 2.85 9.98
N TRP A 473 -15.63 2.34 8.76
CA TRP A 473 -14.84 1.14 8.51
C TRP A 473 -13.41 1.21 9.10
N ARG A 474 -12.80 2.40 9.13
CA ARG A 474 -11.46 2.63 9.71
C ARG A 474 -11.38 2.27 11.20
N TRP A 475 -12.41 2.63 11.97
CA TRP A 475 -12.49 2.22 13.36
C TRP A 475 -12.90 0.75 13.48
N ARG A 476 -13.87 0.31 12.67
CA ARG A 476 -14.40 -1.06 12.75
C ARG A 476 -13.33 -2.12 12.54
N ILE A 477 -12.43 -1.94 11.56
CA ILE A 477 -11.35 -2.92 11.33
C ILE A 477 -10.39 -3.02 12.53
N LEU A 478 -10.09 -1.91 13.20
CA LEU A 478 -9.22 -1.90 14.38
C LEU A 478 -9.93 -2.48 15.61
N TYR A 479 -11.18 -2.09 15.83
CA TYR A 479 -12.03 -2.61 16.91
C TYR A 479 -12.19 -4.13 16.81
N ILE A 480 -12.63 -4.61 15.65
CA ILE A 480 -12.85 -6.04 15.41
C ILE A 480 -11.54 -6.83 15.60
N ARG A 481 -10.41 -6.29 15.11
CA ARG A 481 -9.10 -6.91 15.33
C ARG A 481 -8.84 -7.16 16.81
N ALA A 482 -9.02 -6.18 17.67
CA ALA A 482 -8.78 -6.30 19.10
C ALA A 482 -9.71 -7.31 19.78
N ILE A 483 -11.00 -7.32 19.42
CA ILE A 483 -11.98 -8.26 19.98
C ILE A 483 -11.69 -9.70 19.53
N LEU A 484 -11.37 -9.89 18.24
CA LEU A 484 -11.08 -11.21 17.71
C LEU A 484 -9.74 -11.76 18.22
N ASP A 485 -8.72 -10.92 18.45
CA ASP A 485 -7.46 -11.37 19.07
C ASP A 485 -7.71 -11.94 20.46
N LYS A 486 -8.53 -11.29 21.29
CA LYS A 486 -8.92 -11.85 22.58
C LYS A 486 -9.59 -13.22 22.42
N LYS A 487 -10.64 -13.31 21.60
CA LYS A 487 -11.35 -14.56 21.36
C LYS A 487 -10.45 -15.67 20.81
N ARG A 488 -9.53 -15.29 19.94
CA ARG A 488 -8.57 -16.20 19.32
C ARG A 488 -7.60 -16.80 20.34
N TYR A 489 -7.09 -15.98 21.26
CA TYR A 489 -6.06 -16.43 22.20
C TYR A 489 -6.62 -17.04 23.49
N ASP A 490 -7.90 -16.88 23.80
CA ASP A 490 -8.53 -17.44 25.03
C ASP A 490 -8.30 -18.97 25.20
N GLY A 491 -8.14 -19.71 24.10
CA GLY A 491 -7.89 -21.16 24.15
C GLY A 491 -6.41 -21.58 24.04
N PHE A 492 -5.47 -20.64 24.00
CA PHE A 492 -4.08 -20.93 23.66
C PHE A 492 -3.36 -21.85 24.66
N ASP A 493 -3.52 -21.60 25.96
CA ASP A 493 -2.87 -22.42 27.00
C ASP A 493 -3.35 -23.87 26.96
N GLN A 494 -4.65 -24.09 26.79
CA GLN A 494 -5.21 -25.44 26.67
C GLN A 494 -4.73 -26.12 25.39
N TYR A 495 -4.66 -25.40 24.29
CA TYR A 495 -4.14 -25.92 23.03
C TYR A 495 -2.70 -26.40 23.16
N LEU A 496 -1.82 -25.65 23.83
CA LEU A 496 -0.43 -26.05 24.06
C LEU A 496 -0.32 -27.33 24.90
N ILE A 497 -1.21 -27.51 25.88
CA ILE A 497 -1.28 -28.73 26.68
C ILE A 497 -1.67 -29.92 25.81
N ASP A 498 -2.71 -29.77 25.00
CA ASP A 498 -3.27 -30.83 24.17
C ASP A 498 -2.36 -31.22 22.99
N HIS A 499 -1.46 -30.34 22.57
CA HIS A 499 -0.60 -30.50 21.40
C HIS A 499 0.90 -30.36 21.72
N ALA A 500 1.29 -30.66 22.97
CA ALA A 500 2.67 -30.51 23.45
C ALA A 500 3.72 -31.31 22.65
N ASP A 501 3.29 -32.39 21.99
CA ASP A 501 4.16 -33.27 21.20
C ASP A 501 4.28 -32.82 19.72
N GLU A 502 3.60 -31.76 19.31
CA GLU A 502 3.65 -31.28 17.92
C GLU A 502 4.94 -30.47 17.63
N PRO A 503 5.51 -30.63 16.42
CA PRO A 503 6.76 -29.94 16.05
C PRO A 503 6.55 -28.48 15.65
N ARG A 504 5.90 -27.66 16.23
CA ARG A 504 5.67 -26.21 16.04
C ARG A 504 4.25 -25.85 16.49
N PRO A 505 3.92 -26.07 17.74
CA PRO A 505 2.53 -25.93 18.19
C PRO A 505 2.01 -24.50 18.04
N ILE A 506 2.85 -23.47 18.19
CA ILE A 506 2.46 -22.07 18.05
C ILE A 506 2.00 -21.77 16.62
N LYS A 507 2.73 -22.27 15.61
CA LYS A 507 2.35 -22.07 14.22
C LYS A 507 1.04 -22.79 13.86
N HIS A 508 0.80 -23.96 14.44
CA HIS A 508 -0.42 -24.71 14.22
C HIS A 508 -1.62 -24.13 14.98
N PHE A 509 -1.37 -23.44 16.10
CA PHE A 509 -2.43 -22.75 16.84
C PHE A 509 -3.19 -21.72 16.01
N GLU A 510 -2.50 -21.01 15.12
CA GLU A 510 -3.13 -20.03 14.24
C GLU A 510 -4.27 -20.65 13.42
N TYR A 511 -4.08 -21.87 12.92
CA TYR A 511 -5.11 -22.62 12.19
C TYR A 511 -6.20 -23.18 13.10
N TYR A 512 -5.80 -23.68 14.28
CA TYR A 512 -6.73 -24.22 15.26
C TYR A 512 -7.68 -23.15 15.80
N SER A 513 -7.17 -21.97 16.10
CA SER A 513 -7.96 -20.88 16.67
C SER A 513 -9.08 -20.41 15.75
N ASP A 514 -8.91 -20.50 14.43
CA ASP A 514 -9.96 -20.20 13.48
C ASP A 514 -11.14 -21.17 13.58
N HIS A 515 -10.86 -22.46 13.79
CA HIS A 515 -11.91 -23.46 14.01
C HIS A 515 -12.69 -23.19 15.29
N VAL A 516 -12.02 -22.72 16.34
CA VAL A 516 -12.68 -22.34 17.60
C VAL A 516 -13.57 -21.12 17.39
N MET A 517 -13.07 -20.09 16.73
CA MET A 517 -13.84 -18.88 16.44
C MET A 517 -15.05 -19.15 15.54
N LEU A 518 -15.00 -20.14 14.66
CA LEU A 518 -16.14 -20.55 13.82
C LEU A 518 -17.30 -21.16 14.61
N GLN A 519 -17.12 -21.48 15.89
CA GLN A 519 -18.19 -21.92 16.78
C GLN A 519 -18.85 -20.75 17.54
N ASP A 520 -18.27 -19.57 17.48
CA ASP A 520 -18.77 -18.34 18.13
C ASP A 520 -19.52 -17.47 17.09
N GLU A 521 -20.82 -17.27 17.29
CA GLU A 521 -21.66 -16.50 16.36
C GLU A 521 -21.24 -15.03 16.26
N ASP A 522 -20.82 -14.41 17.37
CA ASP A 522 -20.35 -13.02 17.37
C ASP A 522 -19.04 -12.89 16.59
N ALA A 523 -18.11 -13.84 16.79
CA ALA A 523 -16.87 -13.88 16.02
C ALA A 523 -17.14 -14.05 14.52
N GLN A 524 -18.05 -14.96 14.16
CA GLN A 524 -18.47 -15.15 12.76
C GLN A 524 -19.04 -13.86 12.14
N ASN A 525 -19.88 -13.13 12.89
CA ASN A 525 -20.46 -11.88 12.41
C ASN A 525 -19.39 -10.81 12.19
N MET A 526 -18.44 -10.68 13.12
CA MET A 526 -17.29 -9.77 12.98
C MET A 526 -16.39 -10.13 11.78
N MET A 527 -16.14 -11.43 11.57
CA MET A 527 -15.37 -11.90 10.42
C MET A 527 -16.09 -11.62 9.10
N ARG A 528 -17.41 -11.76 9.04
CA ARG A 528 -18.22 -11.38 7.85
C ARG A 528 -18.15 -9.87 7.60
N GLU A 529 -18.17 -9.06 8.67
CA GLU A 529 -18.01 -7.61 8.54
C GLU A 529 -16.63 -7.25 7.95
N LEU A 530 -15.54 -7.82 8.49
CA LEU A 530 -14.20 -7.63 7.93
C LEU A 530 -14.14 -8.04 6.46
N GLN A 531 -14.71 -9.18 6.13
CA GLN A 531 -14.78 -9.66 4.76
C GLN A 531 -15.52 -8.70 3.83
N GLY A 532 -16.58 -8.06 4.31
CA GLY A 532 -17.31 -7.05 3.56
C GLY A 532 -16.44 -5.85 3.14
N TYR A 533 -15.38 -5.56 3.89
CA TYR A 533 -14.39 -4.52 3.53
C TYR A 533 -13.33 -5.00 2.54
N PHE A 534 -13.14 -6.31 2.40
CA PHE A 534 -12.20 -6.90 1.45
C PHE A 534 -12.87 -7.28 0.12
N CYS A 535 -13.98 -8.00 0.20
CA CYS A 535 -14.74 -8.47 -0.94
C CYS A 535 -16.02 -7.65 -1.06
N CYS A 536 -16.09 -6.74 -2.01
CA CYS A 536 -17.32 -5.99 -2.28
C CYS A 536 -18.35 -6.83 -3.04
N SER A 537 -19.58 -6.30 -3.17
CA SER A 537 -20.70 -6.98 -3.81
C SER A 537 -20.47 -7.38 -5.27
N GLU A 538 -19.57 -6.72 -5.98
CA GLU A 538 -19.19 -7.08 -7.36
C GLU A 538 -18.43 -8.40 -7.44
N TYR A 539 -17.85 -8.83 -6.32
CA TYR A 539 -17.06 -10.03 -6.24
C TYR A 539 -17.77 -11.21 -5.60
N ASN A 540 -19.05 -11.18 -5.44
CA ASN A 540 -19.88 -12.31 -5.00
C ASN A 540 -19.97 -13.43 -6.05
N GLY A 541 -18.82 -13.85 -6.57
CA GLY A 541 -18.75 -15.12 -7.25
C GLY A 541 -19.08 -16.24 -6.26
N GLU A 542 -19.79 -17.24 -6.72
CA GLU A 542 -20.40 -18.34 -5.94
C GLU A 542 -19.46 -19.11 -5.01
N ASN A 543 -18.15 -18.86 -5.00
CA ASN A 543 -17.15 -19.63 -4.27
C ASN A 543 -16.21 -18.80 -3.42
N HIS A 544 -16.48 -17.53 -3.27
CA HIS A 544 -15.54 -16.66 -2.58
C HIS A 544 -16.06 -16.38 -1.20
N TRP A 545 -15.32 -16.79 -0.23
CA TRP A 545 -15.23 -16.26 1.09
C TRP A 545 -16.56 -15.90 1.75
N THR A 546 -17.27 -16.84 2.27
CA THR A 546 -18.30 -16.55 3.27
C THR A 546 -17.69 -16.20 4.63
N LEU A 547 -16.46 -16.59 4.84
CA LEU A 547 -15.58 -16.25 5.98
C LEU A 547 -14.14 -16.27 5.49
N PRO A 548 -13.18 -15.57 6.14
CA PRO A 548 -11.78 -15.82 5.87
C PRO A 548 -11.54 -17.31 5.90
N PRO A 549 -10.81 -17.89 4.95
CA PRO A 549 -10.65 -19.33 4.92
C PRO A 549 -9.97 -19.78 6.19
N VAL A 550 -10.59 -20.71 6.87
CA VAL A 550 -9.98 -21.37 8.00
C VAL A 550 -8.74 -22.10 7.50
N GLY A 551 -7.57 -21.73 7.99
CA GLY A 551 -6.30 -22.29 7.54
C GLY A 551 -5.91 -21.93 6.11
N GLY A 552 -6.67 -21.06 5.43
CA GLY A 552 -6.37 -20.62 4.07
C GLY A 552 -5.59 -19.32 4.08
N THR A 553 -4.45 -19.31 3.43
CA THR A 553 -3.85 -18.06 2.98
C THR A 553 -4.61 -17.59 1.74
N ARG A 554 -4.57 -16.33 1.46
CA ARG A 554 -5.06 -15.74 0.21
C ARG A 554 -4.56 -16.48 -1.05
N TYR A 555 -3.39 -17.11 -1.01
CA TYR A 555 -2.85 -17.96 -2.06
C TYR A 555 -3.64 -19.26 -2.26
N GLU A 556 -4.20 -19.85 -1.20
CA GLU A 556 -5.03 -21.05 -1.32
C GLU A 556 -6.35 -20.77 -2.05
N VAL A 557 -6.84 -19.52 -1.98
CA VAL A 557 -8.02 -19.11 -2.75
C VAL A 557 -7.73 -19.08 -4.24
N ASP A 558 -6.59 -18.52 -4.63
CA ASP A 558 -6.19 -18.50 -6.03
C ASP A 558 -5.98 -19.94 -6.57
N VAL A 559 -5.48 -20.84 -5.77
CA VAL A 559 -5.32 -22.25 -6.11
C VAL A 559 -6.65 -22.97 -6.31
N ARG A 560 -7.68 -22.65 -5.52
CA ARG A 560 -9.02 -23.26 -5.65
C ARG A 560 -9.80 -22.77 -6.87
N GLN A 561 -9.36 -21.72 -7.51
CA GLN A 561 -9.93 -21.19 -8.75
C GLN A 561 -9.26 -21.74 -10.02
N LYS A 562 -8.33 -22.67 -9.86
CA LYS A 562 -7.76 -23.45 -10.95
C LYS A 562 -8.65 -24.64 -11.26
#